data_8eb262435037ab7c4edd5560a0cce6d5
#
_entry.id   8eb262435037ab7c4edd5560a0cce6d5
#
_cell.length_a   1.000
_cell.length_b   1.000
_cell.length_c   1.000
_cell.angle_alpha   90.00
_cell.angle_beta   90.00
_cell.angle_gamma   90.00
#
_symmetry.space_group_name_H-M   'P 1'
#
loop_
_entity.id
_entity.type
_entity.pdbx_description
1 polymer ?
#
loop_
_entity_poly.entity_id
_entity_poly.type
_entity_poly.pdbx_seq_one_letter_code
_entity_poly.pdbx_strand_id
1 'polypeptide(L)'
;THFFFDIGNGNTLAYFDLPGLDLGPYQEVLGGHHHLAISVEPSTWQRLKDRLDEEHVEYAHVDGSSLYFRGPDGERLELISDPLLEMYGKPVG
;
A
#
# COMPACT_ATOMS: atom_id res chain seq x y z
N THR A 1 -19.35 6.06 -7.67
CA THR A 1 -18.22 5.72 -8.57
C THR A 1 -17.10 5.09 -7.76
N HIS A 2 -16.48 4.09 -8.32
CA HIS A 2 -15.31 3.48 -7.68
C HIS A 2 -14.20 3.30 -8.70
N PHE A 3 -12.98 3.22 -8.19
CA PHE A 3 -11.76 3.12 -8.98
C PHE A 3 -11.02 1.85 -8.59
N PHE A 4 -10.40 1.21 -9.57
CA PHE A 4 -9.62 0.01 -9.34
C PHE A 4 -8.17 0.27 -9.74
N PHE A 5 -7.25 -0.12 -8.85
CA PHE A 5 -5.81 -0.04 -9.10
C PHE A 5 -5.24 -1.44 -9.13
N ASP A 6 -4.52 -1.76 -10.19
CA ASP A 6 -3.84 -3.04 -10.31
C ASP A 6 -2.66 -3.06 -9.34
N ILE A 7 -2.66 -4.03 -8.44
CA ILE A 7 -1.56 -4.22 -7.48
C ILE A 7 -0.73 -5.46 -7.80
N GLY A 8 -0.93 -6.02 -8.97
CA GLY A 8 -0.17 -7.18 -9.44
C GLY A 8 -0.85 -8.50 -9.16
N ASN A 9 -0.39 -9.52 -9.83
CA ASN A 9 -0.83 -10.91 -9.63
C ASN A 9 -2.34 -11.11 -9.82
N GLY A 10 -2.96 -10.31 -10.68
CA GLY A 10 -4.39 -10.41 -10.94
C GLY A 10 -5.27 -9.79 -9.85
N ASN A 11 -4.68 -9.09 -8.90
CA ASN A 11 -5.42 -8.45 -7.81
C ASN A 11 -5.58 -6.96 -8.06
N THR A 12 -6.65 -6.40 -7.54
CA THR A 12 -6.91 -4.96 -7.63
C THR A 12 -7.27 -4.42 -6.25
N LEU A 13 -6.97 -3.14 -6.07
CA LEU A 13 -7.39 -2.38 -4.91
C LEU A 13 -8.48 -1.42 -5.36
N ALA A 14 -9.64 -1.49 -4.71
CA ALA A 14 -10.78 -0.66 -5.06
C ALA A 14 -10.93 0.51 -4.10
N TYR A 15 -11.17 1.69 -4.66
CA TYR A 15 -11.52 2.89 -3.90
C TYR A 15 -12.90 3.34 -4.33
N PHE A 16 -13.70 3.78 -3.37
CA PHE A 16 -15.05 4.27 -3.62
C PHE A 16 -15.08 5.78 -3.41
N ASP A 17 -15.58 6.47 -4.42
CA ASP A 17 -15.92 7.88 -4.29
C ASP A 17 -17.37 7.97 -3.84
N LEU A 18 -17.58 8.50 -2.66
CA LEU A 18 -18.89 8.59 -2.03
C LEU A 18 -19.23 10.08 -1.78
N PRO A 19 -19.56 10.82 -2.83
CA PRO A 19 -19.83 12.24 -2.69
C PRO A 19 -21.05 12.49 -1.78
N GLY A 20 -20.95 13.51 -0.96
CA GLY A 20 -22.00 13.86 -0.01
C GLY A 20 -21.94 13.11 1.31
N LEU A 21 -21.03 12.15 1.44
CA LEU A 21 -20.79 11.48 2.72
C LEU A 21 -19.49 12.02 3.33
N ASP A 22 -19.60 12.61 4.49
CA ASP A 22 -18.44 13.02 5.27
C ASP A 22 -18.15 11.94 6.31
N LEU A 23 -17.24 11.04 5.95
CA LEU A 23 -16.86 9.92 6.80
C LEU A 23 -15.68 10.25 7.72
N GLY A 24 -15.16 11.48 7.61
CA GLY A 24 -13.98 11.89 8.34
C GLY A 24 -12.71 11.24 7.82
N PRO A 25 -11.55 11.55 8.43
CA PRO A 25 -10.27 10.96 8.02
C PRO A 25 -10.16 9.52 8.48
N TYR A 26 -9.37 8.75 7.75
CA TYR A 26 -8.99 7.41 8.17
C TYR A 26 -8.25 7.48 9.51
N GLN A 27 -8.57 6.57 10.42
CA GLN A 27 -7.89 6.44 11.70
C GLN A 27 -7.51 4.99 11.94
N GLU A 28 -6.28 4.80 12.40
CA GLU A 28 -5.79 3.49 12.83
C GLU A 28 -6.30 3.26 14.25
N VAL A 29 -7.10 2.20 14.43
CA VAL A 29 -7.70 1.89 15.72
C VAL A 29 -7.33 0.48 16.16
N LEU A 30 -7.22 0.27 17.44
CA LEU A 30 -6.95 -1.05 17.99
C LEU A 30 -8.10 -2.00 17.66
N GLY A 31 -7.77 -3.14 17.07
CA GLY A 31 -8.77 -4.11 16.64
C GLY A 31 -9.35 -3.84 15.26
N GLY A 32 -8.97 -2.74 14.62
CA GLY A 32 -9.38 -2.39 13.27
C GLY A 32 -8.26 -2.63 12.25
N HIS A 33 -8.51 -2.16 11.03
CA HIS A 33 -7.53 -2.21 9.95
C HIS A 33 -6.38 -1.25 10.25
N HIS A 34 -5.16 -1.77 10.31
CA HIS A 34 -3.97 -0.96 10.59
C HIS A 34 -3.34 -0.42 9.30
N HIS A 35 -2.99 -1.31 8.38
CA HIS A 35 -2.45 -0.93 7.09
C HIS A 35 -2.58 -2.09 6.10
N LEU A 36 -2.37 -1.78 4.83
CA LEU A 36 -2.29 -2.77 3.77
C LEU A 36 -0.84 -2.88 3.31
N ALA A 37 -0.29 -4.09 3.37
CA ALA A 37 1.06 -4.39 2.92
C ALA A 37 1.00 -5.12 1.58
N ILE A 38 1.76 -4.66 0.60
CA ILE A 38 1.84 -5.24 -0.73
C ILE A 38 3.26 -5.73 -0.94
N SER A 39 3.41 -7.04 -1.13
CA SER A 39 4.71 -7.67 -1.41
C SER A 39 5.01 -7.57 -2.90
N VAL A 40 6.20 -7.10 -3.23
CA VAL A 40 6.64 -6.96 -4.61
C VAL A 40 8.08 -7.46 -4.76
N GLU A 41 8.47 -7.77 -5.99
CA GLU A 41 9.85 -8.11 -6.29
C GLU A 41 10.78 -6.91 -6.06
N PRO A 42 12.07 -7.14 -5.74
CA PRO A 42 13.01 -6.06 -5.46
C PRO A 42 13.11 -5.01 -6.57
N SER A 43 13.10 -5.42 -7.83
CA SER A 43 13.17 -4.49 -8.95
C SER A 43 11.92 -3.60 -9.05
N THR A 44 10.75 -4.18 -8.80
CA THR A 44 9.50 -3.46 -8.76
C THR A 44 9.48 -2.48 -7.57
N TRP A 45 9.96 -2.94 -6.41
CA TRP A 45 10.06 -2.11 -5.22
C TRP A 45 10.90 -0.85 -5.46
N GLN A 46 12.08 -1.03 -6.09
CA GLN A 46 12.95 0.10 -6.38
C GLN A 46 12.29 1.08 -7.36
N ARG A 47 11.63 0.56 -8.38
CA ARG A 47 10.91 1.38 -9.36
C ARG A 47 9.78 2.18 -8.70
N LEU A 48 9.05 1.56 -7.78
CA LEU A 48 7.96 2.24 -7.07
C LEU A 48 8.49 3.26 -6.07
N LYS A 49 9.62 2.98 -5.43
CA LYS A 49 10.31 3.96 -4.58
C LYS A 49 10.68 5.20 -5.38
N ASP A 50 11.27 5.00 -6.57
CA ASP A 50 11.63 6.10 -7.45
C ASP A 50 10.38 6.91 -7.86
N ARG A 51 9.24 6.23 -8.09
CA ARG A 51 7.97 6.90 -8.39
C ARG A 51 7.49 7.75 -7.21
N LEU A 52 7.60 7.26 -5.99
CA LEU A 52 7.24 8.04 -4.81
C LEU A 52 8.09 9.30 -4.71
N ASP A 53 9.40 9.19 -5.00
CA ASP A 53 10.31 10.33 -5.01
C ASP A 53 9.92 11.34 -6.10
N GLU A 54 9.63 10.87 -7.31
CA GLU A 54 9.23 11.73 -8.42
C GLU A 54 7.93 12.49 -8.16
N GLU A 55 6.99 11.84 -7.49
CA GLU A 55 5.69 12.43 -7.16
C GLU A 55 5.70 13.19 -5.84
N HIS A 56 6.86 13.30 -5.21
CA HIS A 56 7.05 13.99 -3.93
C HIS A 56 6.14 13.45 -2.81
N VAL A 57 5.92 12.14 -2.81
CA VAL A 57 5.17 11.46 -1.76
C VAL A 57 6.12 11.13 -0.61
N GLU A 58 5.79 11.57 0.59
CA GLU A 58 6.58 11.26 1.78
C GLU A 58 6.40 9.78 2.14
N TYR A 59 7.51 9.15 2.53
CA TYR A 59 7.49 7.77 2.98
C TYR A 59 8.55 7.54 4.06
N ALA A 60 8.34 6.50 4.87
CA ALA A 60 9.33 6.01 5.82
C ALA A 60 9.94 4.72 5.28
N HIS A 61 11.25 4.64 5.22
CA HIS A 61 11.99 3.46 4.81
C HIS A 61 12.44 2.70 6.06
N VAL A 62 11.89 1.50 6.28
CA VAL A 62 12.11 0.73 7.49
C VAL A 62 12.78 -0.59 7.16
N ASP A 63 13.85 -0.93 7.89
CA ASP A 63 14.59 -2.18 7.80
C ASP A 63 15.10 -2.54 6.39
N GLY A 64 15.30 -1.55 5.54
CA GLY A 64 15.81 -1.76 4.18
C GLY A 64 14.86 -2.44 3.21
N SER A 65 13.70 -2.89 3.67
CA SER A 65 12.78 -3.67 2.84
C SER A 65 11.36 -3.14 2.79
N SER A 66 10.98 -2.22 3.67
CA SER A 66 9.62 -1.71 3.74
C SER A 66 9.57 -0.21 3.52
N LEU A 67 8.60 0.23 2.72
CA LEU A 67 8.26 1.63 2.54
C LEU A 67 6.84 1.84 3.03
N TYR A 68 6.68 2.73 4.00
CA TYR A 68 5.36 3.11 4.52
C TYR A 68 5.01 4.49 4.02
N PHE A 69 3.84 4.64 3.46
CA PHE A 69 3.35 5.94 2.98
C PHE A 69 1.84 6.04 3.14
N ARG A 70 1.29 7.22 2.94
CA ARG A 70 -0.14 7.45 3.05
C ARG A 70 -0.79 7.48 1.67
N GLY A 71 -1.93 6.80 1.55
CA GLY A 71 -2.75 6.92 0.36
C GLY A 71 -3.58 8.20 0.38
N PRO A 72 -4.43 8.41 -0.64
CA PRO A 72 -5.18 9.65 -0.80
C PRO A 72 -6.14 9.97 0.34
N ASP A 73 -6.60 8.97 1.08
CA ASP A 73 -7.50 9.16 2.21
C ASP A 73 -6.78 9.15 3.56
N GLY A 74 -5.45 9.21 3.54
CA GLY A 74 -4.64 9.15 4.74
C GLY A 74 -4.39 7.74 5.26
N GLU A 75 -4.89 6.73 4.57
CA GLU A 75 -4.68 5.32 4.96
C GLU A 75 -3.21 4.93 4.81
N ARG A 76 -2.76 4.03 5.69
CA ARG A 76 -1.37 3.56 5.67
C ARG A 76 -1.21 2.42 4.68
N LEU A 77 -0.23 2.56 3.81
CA LEU A 77 0.15 1.56 2.83
C LEU A 77 1.61 1.18 3.04
N GLU A 78 1.94 -0.07 2.74
CA GLU A 78 3.32 -0.56 2.85
C GLU A 78 3.69 -1.31 1.57
N LEU A 79 4.88 -1.04 1.05
CA LEU A 79 5.49 -1.84 -0.02
C LEU A 79 6.65 -2.63 0.58
N ILE A 80 6.57 -3.95 0.48
CA ILE A 80 7.59 -4.84 1.02
C ILE A 80 8.38 -5.43 -0.15
N SER A 81 9.70 -5.25 -0.10
CA SER A 81 10.60 -5.96 -1.00
C SER A 81 10.75 -7.40 -0.50
N ASP A 82 10.23 -8.35 -1.26
CA ASP A 82 10.23 -9.76 -0.90
C ASP A 82 11.09 -10.54 -1.88
N PRO A 83 12.43 -10.55 -1.70
CA PRO A 83 13.35 -11.11 -2.69
C PRO A 83 13.20 -12.61 -2.89
N LEU A 84 12.69 -13.32 -1.91
CA LEU A 84 12.51 -14.76 -1.98
C LEU A 84 11.09 -15.17 -2.31
N LEU A 85 10.18 -14.20 -2.41
CA LEU A 85 8.74 -14.41 -2.64
C LEU A 85 8.13 -15.39 -1.62
N GLU A 86 8.61 -15.36 -0.40
CA GLU A 86 8.19 -16.29 0.63
C GLU A 86 6.77 -15.99 1.12
N MET A 87 6.36 -14.74 1.07
CA MET A 87 5.02 -14.33 1.49
C MET A 87 4.04 -14.30 0.33
N TYR A 88 4.53 -14.41 -0.88
CA TYR A 88 3.75 -14.22 -2.09
C TYR A 88 2.88 -15.44 -2.38
N GLY A 89 1.57 -15.26 -2.31
CA GLY A 89 0.62 -16.33 -2.58
C GLY A 89 0.61 -17.45 -1.55
N LYS A 90 1.26 -17.26 -0.40
CA LYS A 90 1.30 -18.26 0.66
C LYS A 90 0.44 -17.81 1.83
N PRO A 91 -0.24 -18.75 2.52
CA PRO A 91 -0.91 -18.40 3.77
C PRO A 91 0.14 -18.03 4.83
N VAL A 92 -0.11 -16.92 5.50
CA VAL A 92 0.71 -16.42 6.61
C VAL A 92 -0.12 -16.61 7.86
N GLY A 93 0.22 -17.64 8.61
CA GLY A 93 -0.63 -17.92 9.73
C GLY A 93 0.07 -18.38 10.94
#